data_4dd63a9474369bb3de2a15b5ef41a5c1
#
_entry.id   4dd63a9474369bb3de2a15b5ef41a5c1
#
_cell.length_a   1.000
_cell.length_b   1.000
_cell.length_c   1.000
_cell.angle_alpha   90.00
_cell.angle_beta   90.00
_cell.angle_gamma   90.00
#
_symmetry.space_group_name_H-M   'P 1'
#
loop_
_entity.id
_entity.type
_entity.pdbx_description
1 polymer ?
#
loop_
_entity_poly.entity_id
_entity_poly.type
_entity_poly.pdbx_seq_one_letter_code
_entity_poly.pdbx_strand_id
1 'polypeptide(L)'
;MLKRAGLLAAALSLCAAPIAAHAEDCGTIQLGAAVSMTGIYAANGHNTRDGYDFAVKKINSEGGVTIDGKCYKFEVKYYDDESNPARAAQLVERLIDQDKIQFMLGPYGSPLTKAILPVTEKYKTPVVQAEAASRSLFTQGYKYHFGIIATSEKYLTPLIDMAAQLAKKDGKDPSKLKIAMIYQDDVFSMDVRQGVMDEVKKYNITPILDDRMPKDLNDITGFLTKVKALKADVLIVSGHEKGAATAARQMGDMRVQVPIIAVTHCESAKIVSDFPKASEGMICPTQWDETMKASDKTFGTAMDFNNEFKAAYPEYKVVPYNVAQAAAAIIVWRDAFNRAQSLDQEKVREALTRTDLKTFYGGIKIAPDGSNPGKDVVLRQIQGGQYKVVWPEDVAAAQLEYPRSAQY
;
A
#
# COMPACT_ATOMS: atom_id res chain seq x y z
N MET A 1 9.85 -43.45 87.15
CA MET A 1 10.67 -44.02 86.09
C MET A 1 9.93 -43.88 84.77
N LEU A 2 10.11 -42.82 84.03
CA LEU A 2 9.51 -42.67 82.72
C LEU A 2 10.58 -42.21 81.78
N LYS A 3 10.92 -42.99 80.76
CA LYS A 3 11.82 -42.70 79.68
C LYS A 3 11.09 -41.89 78.62
N ARG A 4 11.57 -40.69 78.32
CA ARG A 4 11.11 -39.91 77.16
C ARG A 4 11.97 -40.30 75.97
N ALA A 5 11.31 -40.79 74.91
CA ALA A 5 11.90 -40.99 73.58
C ALA A 5 11.75 -39.71 72.76
N GLY A 6 12.87 -39.12 72.24
CA GLY A 6 12.84 -37.97 71.35
C GLY A 6 12.77 -38.45 69.91
N LEU A 7 11.80 -37.96 69.12
CA LEU A 7 11.74 -38.09 67.70
C LEU A 7 12.56 -36.95 67.05
N LEU A 8 13.59 -37.32 66.29
CA LEU A 8 14.27 -36.42 65.35
C LEU A 8 13.46 -36.39 64.05
N ALA A 9 12.90 -35.22 63.69
CA ALA A 9 12.33 -34.97 62.37
C ALA A 9 13.42 -34.42 61.45
N ALA A 10 13.81 -35.19 60.44
CA ALA A 10 14.72 -34.76 59.40
C ALA A 10 13.90 -33.97 58.35
N ALA A 11 14.13 -32.67 58.25
CA ALA A 11 13.56 -31.82 57.18
C ALA A 11 14.41 -31.96 55.89
N LEU A 12 13.85 -32.62 54.88
CA LEU A 12 14.38 -32.59 53.52
C LEU A 12 14.06 -31.23 52.88
N SER A 13 15.08 -30.38 52.77
CA SER A 13 15.00 -29.15 51.91
C SER A 13 15.19 -29.55 50.46
N LEU A 14 14.09 -29.55 49.66
CA LEU A 14 14.18 -29.61 48.22
C LEU A 14 14.70 -28.25 47.71
N CYS A 15 15.96 -28.20 47.31
CA CYS A 15 16.51 -27.07 46.50
C CYS A 15 15.89 -27.18 45.12
N ALA A 16 14.84 -26.38 44.83
CA ALA A 16 14.38 -26.09 43.46
C ALA A 16 15.44 -25.21 42.80
N ALA A 17 16.27 -25.80 41.98
CA ALA A 17 17.14 -25.02 41.09
C ALA A 17 16.27 -24.21 40.14
N PRO A 18 16.50 -22.89 39.96
CA PRO A 18 15.84 -22.14 38.94
C PRO A 18 16.25 -22.71 37.56
N ILE A 19 15.30 -23.23 36.81
CA ILE A 19 15.50 -23.52 35.39
C ILE A 19 15.70 -22.14 34.73
N ALA A 20 16.95 -21.79 34.48
CA ALA A 20 17.26 -20.66 33.62
C ALA A 20 16.68 -21.01 32.25
N ALA A 21 15.56 -20.35 31.90
CA ALA A 21 15.07 -20.35 30.53
C ALA A 21 16.18 -19.73 29.69
N HIS A 22 16.98 -20.57 29.03
CA HIS A 22 17.85 -20.09 27.95
C HIS A 22 16.91 -19.43 26.93
N ALA A 23 17.01 -18.11 26.76
CA ALA A 23 16.48 -17.45 25.60
C ALA A 23 17.08 -18.16 24.39
N GLU A 24 16.26 -18.90 23.65
CA GLU A 24 16.71 -19.57 22.42
C GLU A 24 17.30 -18.48 21.53
N ASP A 25 18.57 -18.66 21.13
CA ASP A 25 19.24 -17.72 20.24
C ASP A 25 18.62 -17.89 18.85
N CYS A 26 17.67 -17.00 18.51
CA CYS A 26 16.97 -17.05 17.23
C CYS A 26 17.92 -16.75 16.08
N GLY A 27 17.84 -17.52 14.99
CA GLY A 27 18.49 -17.16 13.73
C GLY A 27 17.89 -15.87 13.13
N THR A 28 18.51 -15.37 12.08
CA THR A 28 18.06 -14.18 11.35
C THR A 28 17.63 -14.53 9.93
N ILE A 29 16.45 -14.06 9.52
CA ILE A 29 16.02 -13.99 8.12
C ILE A 29 16.23 -12.56 7.67
N GLN A 30 17.20 -12.36 6.78
CA GLN A 30 17.51 -11.05 6.25
C GLN A 30 16.72 -10.78 4.98
N LEU A 31 15.88 -9.72 4.99
CA LEU A 31 15.18 -9.21 3.82
C LEU A 31 15.97 -8.03 3.25
N GLY A 32 15.92 -7.82 1.94
CA GLY A 32 16.54 -6.66 1.29
C GLY A 32 15.51 -5.72 0.70
N ALA A 33 15.79 -4.41 0.73
CA ALA A 33 14.95 -3.40 0.10
C ALA A 33 15.79 -2.23 -0.42
N ALA A 34 15.60 -1.86 -1.68
CA ALA A 34 15.99 -0.56 -2.18
C ALA A 34 14.76 0.36 -2.08
N VAL A 35 14.81 1.41 -1.26
CA VAL A 35 13.64 2.25 -0.96
C VAL A 35 14.04 3.72 -1.12
N SER A 36 13.17 4.52 -1.74
CA SER A 36 13.41 5.95 -1.95
C SER A 36 13.37 6.73 -0.64
N MET A 37 14.52 6.95 -0.02
CA MET A 37 14.63 7.82 1.15
C MET A 37 14.86 9.28 0.73
N THR A 38 15.28 9.50 -0.50
CA THR A 38 15.46 10.81 -1.12
C THR A 38 14.82 10.87 -2.52
N GLY A 39 14.74 12.06 -3.12
CA GLY A 39 14.15 12.26 -4.45
C GLY A 39 12.63 12.45 -4.43
N ILE A 40 12.00 12.30 -5.60
CA ILE A 40 10.58 12.64 -5.81
C ILE A 40 9.60 11.67 -5.14
N TYR A 41 10.05 10.50 -4.72
CA TYR A 41 9.24 9.49 -4.04
C TYR A 41 9.57 9.37 -2.54
N ALA A 42 10.37 10.29 -1.98
CA ALA A 42 10.87 10.19 -0.61
C ALA A 42 9.76 10.03 0.44
N ALA A 43 8.67 10.80 0.37
CA ALA A 43 7.59 10.70 1.34
C ALA A 43 6.94 9.31 1.34
N ASN A 44 6.70 8.74 0.15
CA ASN A 44 6.16 7.38 0.05
C ASN A 44 7.20 6.32 0.45
N GLY A 45 8.47 6.55 0.14
CA GLY A 45 9.55 5.66 0.56
C GLY A 45 9.69 5.60 2.08
N HIS A 46 9.57 6.72 2.79
CA HIS A 46 9.52 6.76 4.25
C HIS A 46 8.31 5.98 4.78
N ASN A 47 7.10 6.21 4.23
CA ASN A 47 5.91 5.46 4.60
C ASN A 47 6.09 3.94 4.44
N THR A 48 6.68 3.52 3.31
CA THR A 48 6.98 2.11 3.00
C THR A 48 7.93 1.51 4.04
N ARG A 49 9.04 2.19 4.33
CA ARG A 49 10.02 1.74 5.31
C ARG A 49 9.40 1.64 6.70
N ASP A 50 8.68 2.66 7.14
CA ASP A 50 8.06 2.67 8.47
C ASP A 50 7.05 1.54 8.63
N GLY A 51 6.30 1.21 7.56
CA GLY A 51 5.40 0.06 7.54
C GLY A 51 6.13 -1.28 7.64
N TYR A 52 7.25 -1.46 6.92
CA TYR A 52 8.09 -2.65 7.02
C TYR A 52 8.68 -2.79 8.43
N ASP A 53 9.30 -1.73 8.94
CA ASP A 53 9.98 -1.74 10.24
C ASP A 53 8.99 -2.00 11.39
N PHE A 54 7.80 -1.40 11.32
CA PHE A 54 6.74 -1.62 12.31
C PHE A 54 6.30 -3.08 12.36
N ALA A 55 6.03 -3.70 11.20
CA ALA A 55 5.60 -5.08 11.15
C ALA A 55 6.72 -6.06 11.53
N VAL A 56 7.97 -5.81 11.13
CA VAL A 56 9.14 -6.57 11.57
C VAL A 56 9.26 -6.56 13.10
N LYS A 57 9.18 -5.36 13.70
CA LYS A 57 9.23 -5.20 15.16
C LYS A 57 8.11 -5.99 15.86
N LYS A 58 6.88 -5.90 15.37
CA LYS A 58 5.71 -6.60 15.91
C LYS A 58 5.90 -8.12 15.84
N ILE A 59 6.19 -8.66 14.66
CA ILE A 59 6.36 -10.09 14.44
C ILE A 59 7.54 -10.64 15.27
N ASN A 60 8.64 -9.92 15.32
CA ASN A 60 9.80 -10.31 16.13
C ASN A 60 9.49 -10.33 17.62
N SER A 61 8.64 -9.44 18.12
CA SER A 61 8.19 -9.42 19.53
C SER A 61 7.30 -10.62 19.88
N GLU A 62 6.61 -11.19 18.86
CA GLU A 62 5.78 -12.38 18.98
C GLU A 62 6.57 -13.70 18.82
N GLY A 63 7.91 -13.64 18.73
CA GLY A 63 8.79 -14.80 18.56
C GLY A 63 9.26 -15.02 17.12
N GLY A 64 8.89 -14.17 16.17
CA GLY A 64 9.33 -14.25 14.77
C GLY A 64 8.65 -15.37 13.97
N VAL A 65 9.47 -16.24 13.36
CA VAL A 65 9.06 -17.39 12.54
C VAL A 65 9.72 -18.64 13.07
N THR A 66 8.99 -19.76 13.08
CA THR A 66 9.57 -21.07 13.43
C THR A 66 9.75 -21.91 12.18
N ILE A 67 10.98 -22.37 11.92
CA ILE A 67 11.34 -23.22 10.79
C ILE A 67 12.08 -24.45 11.33
N ASP A 68 11.55 -25.64 11.09
CA ASP A 68 12.08 -26.92 11.60
C ASP A 68 12.41 -26.87 13.11
N GLY A 69 11.52 -26.25 13.90
CA GLY A 69 11.65 -26.13 15.35
C GLY A 69 12.59 -25.04 15.84
N LYS A 70 13.28 -24.30 14.96
CA LYS A 70 14.15 -23.18 15.30
C LYS A 70 13.45 -21.84 15.08
N CYS A 71 13.66 -20.92 16.01
CA CYS A 71 13.11 -19.55 15.84
C CYS A 71 14.04 -18.71 14.94
N TYR A 72 13.42 -17.81 14.17
CA TYR A 72 14.08 -16.82 13.33
C TYR A 72 13.39 -15.48 13.48
N LYS A 73 14.19 -14.40 13.49
CA LYS A 73 13.70 -13.02 13.49
C LYS A 73 13.99 -12.36 12.16
N PHE A 74 13.11 -11.47 11.73
CA PHE A 74 13.33 -10.67 10.52
C PHE A 74 14.26 -9.50 10.81
N GLU A 75 15.14 -9.21 9.84
CA GLU A 75 15.87 -7.96 9.72
C GLU A 75 15.74 -7.45 8.30
N VAL A 76 15.71 -6.12 8.09
CA VAL A 76 15.67 -5.53 6.75
C VAL A 76 16.92 -4.71 6.51
N LYS A 77 17.63 -5.03 5.43
CA LYS A 77 18.75 -4.23 4.94
C LYS A 77 18.27 -3.28 3.85
N TYR A 78 18.42 -1.99 4.10
CA TYR A 78 17.98 -0.93 3.22
C TYR A 78 19.12 -0.28 2.44
N TYR A 79 18.82 0.13 1.20
CA TYR A 79 19.58 1.09 0.44
C TYR A 79 18.66 2.18 -0.10
N ASP A 80 19.16 3.43 -0.18
CA ASP A 80 18.43 4.54 -0.81
C ASP A 80 18.60 4.48 -2.34
N ASP A 81 17.50 4.28 -3.05
CA ASP A 81 17.48 4.28 -4.51
C ASP A 81 17.37 5.69 -5.13
N GLU A 82 17.26 6.72 -4.29
CA GLU A 82 17.19 8.14 -4.69
C GLU A 82 16.06 8.42 -5.69
N SER A 83 14.99 7.62 -5.66
CA SER A 83 13.88 7.66 -6.64
C SER A 83 14.34 7.43 -8.09
N ASN A 84 15.47 6.73 -8.28
CA ASN A 84 16.07 6.47 -9.58
C ASN A 84 15.97 4.98 -9.95
N PRO A 85 15.23 4.62 -11.03
CA PRO A 85 15.05 3.22 -11.42
C PRO A 85 16.35 2.46 -11.73
N ALA A 86 17.32 3.09 -12.39
CA ALA A 86 18.60 2.46 -12.70
C ALA A 86 19.41 2.19 -11.43
N ARG A 87 19.39 3.12 -10.47
CA ARG A 87 20.03 2.94 -9.17
C ARG A 87 19.34 1.86 -8.35
N ALA A 88 18.01 1.81 -8.35
CA ALA A 88 17.26 0.74 -7.68
C ALA A 88 17.70 -0.65 -8.19
N ALA A 89 17.82 -0.85 -9.50
CA ALA A 89 18.29 -2.09 -10.10
C ALA A 89 19.72 -2.45 -9.65
N GLN A 90 20.65 -1.48 -9.67
CA GLN A 90 22.04 -1.68 -9.21
C GLN A 90 22.10 -2.05 -7.73
N LEU A 91 21.29 -1.40 -6.89
CA LEU A 91 21.27 -1.67 -5.45
C LEU A 91 20.64 -3.02 -5.13
N VAL A 92 19.62 -3.46 -5.87
CA VAL A 92 19.05 -4.80 -5.73
C VAL A 92 20.06 -5.85 -6.17
N GLU A 93 20.80 -5.65 -7.27
CA GLU A 93 21.89 -6.55 -7.66
C GLU A 93 22.97 -6.63 -6.56
N ARG A 94 23.35 -5.50 -5.96
CA ARG A 94 24.28 -5.45 -4.84
C ARG A 94 23.74 -6.22 -3.62
N LEU A 95 22.48 -6.01 -3.22
CA LEU A 95 21.86 -6.74 -2.10
C LEU A 95 21.94 -8.26 -2.32
N ILE A 96 21.66 -8.73 -3.54
CA ILE A 96 21.66 -10.15 -3.86
C ILE A 96 23.10 -10.70 -3.97
N ASP A 97 23.96 -10.07 -4.77
CA ASP A 97 25.28 -10.61 -5.13
C ASP A 97 26.34 -10.36 -4.06
N GLN A 98 26.39 -9.17 -3.47
CA GLN A 98 27.40 -8.80 -2.48
C GLN A 98 26.95 -9.08 -1.06
N ASP A 99 25.72 -8.67 -0.70
CA ASP A 99 25.18 -8.83 0.65
C ASP A 99 24.52 -10.20 0.87
N LYS A 100 24.40 -11.03 -0.18
CA LYS A 100 23.86 -12.41 -0.14
C LYS A 100 22.41 -12.48 0.35
N ILE A 101 21.62 -11.42 0.11
CA ILE A 101 20.20 -11.39 0.40
C ILE A 101 19.44 -12.32 -0.54
N GLN A 102 18.60 -13.17 0.02
CA GLN A 102 17.84 -14.19 -0.70
C GLN A 102 16.34 -13.86 -0.85
N PHE A 103 15.84 -12.87 -0.13
CA PHE A 103 14.43 -12.51 -0.05
C PHE A 103 14.28 -10.99 -0.09
N MET A 104 13.42 -10.48 -0.98
CA MET A 104 13.34 -9.06 -1.25
C MET A 104 11.96 -8.49 -0.93
N LEU A 105 11.97 -7.28 -0.41
CA LEU A 105 10.81 -6.39 -0.36
C LEU A 105 10.86 -5.43 -1.54
N GLY A 106 9.70 -5.11 -2.10
CA GLY A 106 9.62 -4.18 -3.23
C GLY A 106 9.93 -2.74 -2.85
N PRO A 107 10.48 -1.93 -3.78
CA PRO A 107 10.56 -0.48 -3.64
C PRO A 107 9.19 0.17 -3.77
N TYR A 108 9.08 1.44 -3.37
CA TYR A 108 7.90 2.22 -3.70
C TYR A 108 7.83 2.51 -5.21
N GLY A 109 6.63 2.29 -5.78
CA GLY A 109 6.27 2.74 -7.11
C GLY A 109 6.64 1.79 -8.25
N SER A 110 5.78 1.78 -9.26
CA SER A 110 5.90 0.90 -10.42
C SER A 110 7.13 1.16 -11.29
N PRO A 111 7.62 2.41 -11.47
CA PRO A 111 8.84 2.65 -12.25
C PRO A 111 10.09 1.98 -11.67
N LEU A 112 10.26 2.02 -10.34
CA LEU A 112 11.39 1.39 -9.66
C LEU A 112 11.26 -0.13 -9.67
N THR A 113 10.05 -0.63 -9.38
CA THR A 113 9.78 -2.08 -9.43
C THR A 113 10.04 -2.65 -10.81
N LYS A 114 9.58 -1.98 -11.88
CA LYS A 114 9.87 -2.40 -13.26
C LYS A 114 11.37 -2.57 -13.53
N ALA A 115 12.21 -1.72 -12.94
CA ALA A 115 13.66 -1.78 -13.12
C ALA A 115 14.32 -2.94 -12.34
N ILE A 116 13.81 -3.29 -11.16
CA ILE A 116 14.40 -4.35 -10.33
C ILE A 116 13.99 -5.76 -10.75
N LEU A 117 12.80 -5.95 -11.34
CA LEU A 117 12.26 -7.28 -11.64
C LEU A 117 13.15 -8.13 -12.56
N PRO A 118 13.79 -7.61 -13.63
CA PRO A 118 14.75 -8.39 -14.41
C PRO A 118 15.94 -8.89 -13.59
N VAL A 119 16.37 -8.12 -12.60
CA VAL A 119 17.47 -8.49 -11.71
C VAL A 119 17.04 -9.62 -10.79
N THR A 120 15.93 -9.47 -10.10
CA THR A 120 15.43 -10.50 -9.18
C THR A 120 15.07 -11.80 -9.89
N GLU A 121 14.53 -11.73 -11.11
CA GLU A 121 14.27 -12.89 -11.95
C GLU A 121 15.57 -13.60 -12.37
N LYS A 122 16.60 -12.85 -12.81
CA LYS A 122 17.93 -13.38 -13.16
C LYS A 122 18.55 -14.19 -12.01
N TYR A 123 18.45 -13.67 -10.80
CA TYR A 123 19.01 -14.29 -9.59
C TYR A 123 18.04 -15.25 -8.90
N LYS A 124 16.83 -15.47 -9.44
CA LYS A 124 15.78 -16.31 -8.84
C LYS A 124 15.44 -15.90 -7.41
N THR A 125 15.46 -14.60 -7.13
CA THR A 125 15.23 -14.04 -5.80
C THR A 125 13.77 -13.58 -5.67
N PRO A 126 12.95 -14.21 -4.82
CA PRO A 126 11.56 -13.83 -4.69
C PRO A 126 11.40 -12.45 -4.06
N VAL A 127 10.46 -11.66 -4.64
CA VAL A 127 10.10 -10.32 -4.19
C VAL A 127 8.64 -10.31 -3.78
N VAL A 128 8.34 -9.92 -2.54
CA VAL A 128 7.00 -9.54 -2.14
C VAL A 128 6.86 -8.03 -2.34
N GLN A 129 5.98 -7.66 -3.27
CA GLN A 129 5.76 -6.28 -3.70
C GLN A 129 4.44 -5.74 -3.15
N ALA A 130 4.52 -4.70 -2.32
CA ALA A 130 3.38 -4.04 -1.71
C ALA A 130 3.15 -2.60 -2.21
N GLU A 131 4.06 -2.07 -3.05
CA GLU A 131 4.13 -0.63 -3.32
C GLU A 131 4.08 -0.29 -4.82
N ALA A 132 3.87 -1.30 -5.68
CA ALA A 132 3.83 -1.11 -7.13
C ALA A 132 2.62 -1.82 -7.73
N ALA A 133 1.72 -1.03 -8.29
CA ALA A 133 0.41 -1.48 -8.72
C ALA A 133 0.28 -1.69 -10.25
N SER A 134 1.28 -1.31 -11.07
CA SER A 134 1.14 -1.38 -12.50
C SER A 134 0.88 -2.80 -12.98
N ARG A 135 -0.21 -3.00 -13.75
CA ARG A 135 -0.58 -4.27 -14.37
C ARG A 135 0.53 -4.82 -15.26
N SER A 136 1.27 -3.94 -15.93
CA SER A 136 2.37 -4.33 -16.82
C SER A 136 3.50 -5.08 -16.12
N LEU A 137 3.61 -5.00 -14.79
CA LEU A 137 4.58 -5.75 -13.98
C LEU A 137 4.24 -7.25 -13.94
N PHE A 138 2.98 -7.63 -14.12
CA PHE A 138 2.49 -9.00 -14.03
C PHE A 138 2.30 -9.67 -15.41
N THR A 139 2.52 -8.94 -16.51
CA THR A 139 2.36 -9.47 -17.88
C THR A 139 3.69 -9.89 -18.51
N GLN A 140 4.80 -9.79 -17.81
CA GLN A 140 6.14 -10.11 -18.30
C GLN A 140 6.54 -11.59 -18.12
N GLY A 141 5.73 -12.37 -17.40
CA GLY A 141 5.99 -13.78 -17.13
C GLY A 141 7.05 -14.03 -16.04
N TYR A 142 7.33 -13.05 -15.19
CA TYR A 142 8.22 -13.21 -14.04
C TYR A 142 7.66 -14.23 -13.03
N LYS A 143 8.54 -15.10 -12.53
CA LYS A 143 8.18 -16.19 -11.60
C LYS A 143 8.51 -15.88 -10.14
N TYR A 144 9.28 -14.84 -9.91
CA TYR A 144 9.79 -14.44 -8.58
C TYR A 144 9.19 -13.12 -8.09
N HIS A 145 8.13 -12.64 -8.74
CA HIS A 145 7.41 -11.42 -8.38
C HIS A 145 6.02 -11.72 -7.84
N PHE A 146 5.72 -11.25 -6.62
CA PHE A 146 4.46 -11.48 -5.90
C PHE A 146 3.90 -10.15 -5.40
N GLY A 147 2.89 -9.62 -6.10
CA GLY A 147 2.21 -8.38 -5.73
C GLY A 147 1.02 -8.65 -4.83
N ILE A 148 0.94 -7.94 -3.71
CA ILE A 148 -0.14 -8.14 -2.72
C ILE A 148 -1.24 -7.09 -2.81
N ILE A 149 -1.08 -6.09 -3.66
CA ILE A 149 -2.00 -4.95 -3.82
C ILE A 149 -2.86 -5.08 -5.08
N ALA A 150 -3.94 -4.30 -5.16
CA ALA A 150 -4.72 -4.19 -6.38
C ALA A 150 -3.89 -3.57 -7.51
N THR A 151 -4.09 -4.02 -8.73
CA THR A 151 -3.46 -3.44 -9.90
C THR A 151 -4.06 -2.08 -10.25
N SER A 152 -3.22 -1.19 -10.81
CA SER A 152 -3.51 0.24 -10.91
C SER A 152 -4.68 0.59 -11.81
N GLU A 153 -5.00 -0.24 -12.80
CA GLU A 153 -6.19 -0.05 -13.64
C GLU A 153 -7.50 -0.07 -12.84
N LYS A 154 -7.50 -0.64 -11.63
CA LYS A 154 -8.68 -0.67 -10.76
C LYS A 154 -8.87 0.59 -9.92
N TYR A 155 -7.87 1.46 -9.83
CA TYR A 155 -7.88 2.55 -8.85
C TYR A 155 -9.04 3.53 -9.02
N LEU A 156 -9.42 3.85 -10.25
CA LEU A 156 -10.46 4.84 -10.56
C LEU A 156 -11.62 4.28 -11.39
N THR A 157 -11.68 2.96 -11.61
CA THR A 157 -12.87 2.36 -12.21
C THR A 157 -14.13 2.55 -11.34
N PRO A 158 -14.06 2.42 -9.99
CA PRO A 158 -15.22 2.69 -9.14
C PRO A 158 -15.71 4.15 -9.21
N LEU A 159 -14.84 5.11 -9.56
CA LEU A 159 -15.23 6.51 -9.76
C LEU A 159 -16.17 6.67 -10.96
N ILE A 160 -15.90 5.96 -12.04
CA ILE A 160 -16.73 6.03 -13.25
C ILE A 160 -18.10 5.42 -12.99
N ASP A 161 -18.15 4.26 -12.29
CA ASP A 161 -19.40 3.63 -11.88
C ASP A 161 -20.22 4.56 -10.98
N MET A 162 -19.57 5.18 -9.99
CA MET A 162 -20.19 6.16 -9.08
C MET A 162 -20.76 7.35 -9.87
N ALA A 163 -19.98 7.97 -10.75
CA ALA A 163 -20.41 9.12 -11.53
C ALA A 163 -21.57 8.78 -12.46
N ALA A 164 -21.54 7.60 -13.10
CA ALA A 164 -22.63 7.12 -13.95
C ALA A 164 -23.92 6.87 -13.16
N GLN A 165 -23.82 6.32 -11.95
CA GLN A 165 -24.97 6.10 -11.08
C GLN A 165 -25.58 7.44 -10.60
N LEU A 166 -24.74 8.41 -10.23
CA LEU A 166 -25.18 9.75 -9.85
C LEU A 166 -25.92 10.44 -11.01
N ALA A 167 -25.37 10.35 -12.24
CA ALA A 167 -26.04 10.91 -13.41
C ALA A 167 -27.44 10.29 -13.64
N LYS A 168 -27.56 8.95 -13.51
CA LYS A 168 -28.85 8.25 -13.61
C LYS A 168 -29.82 8.69 -12.51
N LYS A 169 -29.34 8.84 -11.28
CA LYS A 169 -30.16 9.32 -10.14
C LYS A 169 -30.69 10.73 -10.37
N ASP A 170 -29.90 11.57 -11.04
CA ASP A 170 -30.29 12.92 -11.45
C ASP A 170 -31.19 12.95 -12.73
N GLY A 171 -31.57 11.80 -13.28
CA GLY A 171 -32.33 11.70 -14.52
C GLY A 171 -31.54 12.07 -15.78
N LYS A 172 -30.20 12.06 -15.72
CA LYS A 172 -29.31 12.37 -16.84
C LYS A 172 -28.82 11.08 -17.50
N ASP A 173 -28.53 11.17 -18.79
CA ASP A 173 -27.87 10.10 -19.54
C ASP A 173 -26.37 10.05 -19.19
N PRO A 174 -25.85 8.94 -18.61
CA PRO A 174 -24.42 8.79 -18.28
C PRO A 174 -23.48 9.02 -19.47
N SER A 175 -23.93 8.71 -20.71
CA SER A 175 -23.11 8.91 -21.92
C SER A 175 -22.77 10.38 -22.21
N LYS A 176 -23.45 11.31 -21.54
CA LYS A 176 -23.24 12.77 -21.67
C LYS A 176 -22.30 13.34 -20.61
N LEU A 177 -21.81 12.52 -19.68
CA LEU A 177 -20.84 12.96 -18.69
C LEU A 177 -19.57 13.50 -19.36
N LYS A 178 -19.17 14.68 -18.96
CA LYS A 178 -17.95 15.36 -19.43
C LYS A 178 -16.80 15.03 -18.50
N ILE A 179 -16.00 14.03 -18.88
CA ILE A 179 -14.84 13.59 -18.10
C ILE A 179 -13.58 14.23 -18.66
N ALA A 180 -12.85 14.94 -17.80
CA ALA A 180 -11.51 15.46 -18.08
C ALA A 180 -10.50 14.70 -17.21
N MET A 181 -9.39 14.26 -17.80
CA MET A 181 -8.33 13.60 -17.05
C MET A 181 -6.95 14.11 -17.45
N ILE A 182 -6.08 14.18 -16.45
CA ILE A 182 -4.64 14.43 -16.61
C ILE A 182 -3.86 13.43 -15.78
N TYR A 183 -2.77 12.92 -16.31
CA TYR A 183 -2.01 11.86 -15.68
C TYR A 183 -0.49 12.07 -15.88
N GLN A 184 0.27 11.59 -14.88
CA GLN A 184 1.72 11.55 -14.96
C GLN A 184 2.17 10.51 -16.00
N ASP A 185 3.23 10.80 -16.74
CA ASP A 185 3.75 9.91 -17.80
C ASP A 185 4.65 8.82 -17.20
N ASP A 186 4.02 7.90 -16.46
CA ASP A 186 4.66 6.72 -15.88
C ASP A 186 3.75 5.48 -15.96
N VAL A 187 4.34 4.29 -15.72
CA VAL A 187 3.63 3.02 -15.91
C VAL A 187 2.42 2.86 -14.98
N PHE A 188 2.44 3.42 -13.77
CA PHE A 188 1.30 3.39 -12.85
C PHE A 188 0.15 4.24 -13.39
N SER A 189 0.40 5.52 -13.65
CA SER A 189 -0.64 6.47 -14.08
C SER A 189 -1.21 6.12 -15.45
N MET A 190 -0.38 5.54 -16.34
CA MET A 190 -0.84 5.03 -17.63
C MET A 190 -1.82 3.86 -17.50
N ASP A 191 -1.59 2.94 -16.55
CA ASP A 191 -2.52 1.84 -16.29
C ASP A 191 -3.80 2.33 -15.60
N VAL A 192 -3.72 3.29 -14.67
CA VAL A 192 -4.91 3.97 -14.10
C VAL A 192 -5.76 4.57 -15.23
N ARG A 193 -5.11 5.30 -16.14
CA ARG A 193 -5.78 5.84 -17.33
C ARG A 193 -6.43 4.75 -18.17
N GLN A 194 -5.73 3.65 -18.41
CA GLN A 194 -6.27 2.54 -19.20
C GLN A 194 -7.52 1.96 -18.55
N GLY A 195 -7.50 1.76 -17.22
CA GLY A 195 -8.66 1.30 -16.48
C GLY A 195 -9.86 2.25 -16.62
N VAL A 196 -9.62 3.56 -16.50
CA VAL A 196 -10.67 4.58 -16.74
C VAL A 196 -11.19 4.50 -18.18
N MET A 197 -10.29 4.39 -19.18
CA MET A 197 -10.66 4.30 -20.59
C MET A 197 -11.46 3.04 -20.94
N ASP A 198 -11.23 1.94 -20.24
CA ASP A 198 -12.00 0.72 -20.41
C ASP A 198 -13.37 0.81 -19.72
N GLU A 199 -13.42 1.46 -18.53
CA GLU A 199 -14.66 1.63 -17.76
C GLU A 199 -15.65 2.57 -18.43
N VAL A 200 -15.18 3.71 -18.98
CA VAL A 200 -16.05 4.68 -19.67
C VAL A 200 -16.76 4.09 -20.88
N LYS A 201 -16.18 3.07 -21.53
CA LYS A 201 -16.81 2.36 -22.66
C LYS A 201 -18.13 1.67 -22.27
N LYS A 202 -18.24 1.16 -21.03
CA LYS A 202 -19.46 0.52 -20.51
C LYS A 202 -20.66 1.47 -20.53
N TYR A 203 -20.40 2.76 -20.44
CA TYR A 203 -21.40 3.82 -20.40
C TYR A 203 -21.48 4.64 -21.69
N ASN A 204 -20.75 4.25 -22.73
CA ASN A 204 -20.60 5.01 -23.99
C ASN A 204 -20.12 6.45 -23.78
N ILE A 205 -19.24 6.67 -22.78
CA ILE A 205 -18.65 7.97 -22.49
C ILE A 205 -17.36 8.12 -23.28
N THR A 206 -17.17 9.31 -23.88
CA THR A 206 -15.88 9.72 -24.47
C THR A 206 -15.32 10.86 -23.63
N PRO A 207 -14.15 10.72 -23.00
CA PRO A 207 -13.53 11.81 -22.26
C PRO A 207 -13.32 13.05 -23.14
N ILE A 208 -13.63 14.23 -22.57
CA ILE A 208 -13.50 15.52 -23.28
C ILE A 208 -12.06 16.05 -23.27
N LEU A 209 -11.25 15.64 -22.30
CA LEU A 209 -9.82 15.92 -22.18
C LEU A 209 -9.11 14.69 -21.66
N ASP A 210 -7.95 14.39 -22.26
CA ASP A 210 -7.07 13.27 -21.92
C ASP A 210 -5.62 13.72 -22.12
N ASP A 211 -5.07 14.43 -21.14
CA ASP A 211 -3.77 15.11 -21.23
C ASP A 211 -2.73 14.49 -20.29
N ARG A 212 -1.44 14.65 -20.61
CA ARG A 212 -0.33 14.27 -19.75
C ARG A 212 0.15 15.46 -18.91
N MET A 213 0.57 15.19 -17.68
CA MET A 213 1.28 16.18 -16.87
C MET A 213 2.65 16.49 -17.50
N PRO A 214 3.12 17.74 -17.39
CA PRO A 214 4.50 18.07 -17.72
C PRO A 214 5.49 17.20 -16.94
N LYS A 215 6.64 16.89 -17.54
CA LYS A 215 7.66 16.01 -16.92
C LYS A 215 8.19 16.53 -15.59
N ASP A 216 8.27 17.84 -15.42
CA ASP A 216 8.69 18.49 -14.18
C ASP A 216 7.60 18.57 -13.12
N LEU A 217 6.34 18.23 -13.47
CA LEU A 217 5.15 18.21 -12.59
C LEU A 217 4.87 19.56 -11.88
N ASN A 218 5.24 20.68 -12.48
CA ASN A 218 5.18 21.99 -11.83
C ASN A 218 3.95 22.81 -12.22
N ASP A 219 3.39 22.61 -13.42
CA ASP A 219 2.30 23.44 -13.93
C ASP A 219 1.30 22.67 -14.79
N ILE A 220 0.02 22.73 -14.38
CA ILE A 220 -1.13 22.21 -15.12
C ILE A 220 -2.22 23.28 -15.34
N THR A 221 -1.89 24.55 -15.16
CA THR A 221 -2.86 25.66 -15.26
C THR A 221 -3.53 25.75 -16.63
N GLY A 222 -2.77 25.47 -17.69
CA GLY A 222 -3.32 25.40 -19.05
C GLY A 222 -4.40 24.31 -19.22
N PHE A 223 -4.19 23.14 -18.61
CA PHE A 223 -5.18 22.07 -18.59
C PHE A 223 -6.42 22.48 -17.76
N LEU A 224 -6.22 23.03 -16.56
CA LEU A 224 -7.30 23.47 -15.68
C LEU A 224 -8.15 24.57 -16.31
N THR A 225 -7.55 25.44 -17.14
CA THR A 225 -8.26 26.45 -17.92
C THR A 225 -9.23 25.79 -18.92
N LYS A 226 -8.78 24.74 -19.63
CA LYS A 226 -9.65 23.96 -20.53
C LYS A 226 -10.78 23.28 -19.77
N VAL A 227 -10.48 22.67 -18.61
CA VAL A 227 -11.48 22.03 -17.73
C VAL A 227 -12.59 22.99 -17.37
N LYS A 228 -12.26 24.22 -16.94
CA LYS A 228 -13.23 25.28 -16.61
C LYS A 228 -14.07 25.69 -17.84
N ALA A 229 -13.40 25.93 -18.98
CA ALA A 229 -14.07 26.37 -20.22
C ALA A 229 -15.08 25.32 -20.73
N LEU A 230 -14.73 24.04 -20.66
CA LEU A 230 -15.56 22.93 -21.13
C LEU A 230 -16.63 22.51 -20.11
N LYS A 231 -16.59 23.05 -18.88
CA LYS A 231 -17.51 22.71 -17.78
C LYS A 231 -17.55 21.20 -17.55
N ALA A 232 -16.39 20.62 -17.21
CA ALA A 232 -16.28 19.20 -16.90
C ALA A 232 -17.18 18.82 -15.70
N ASP A 233 -17.82 17.65 -15.76
CA ASP A 233 -18.59 17.06 -14.66
C ASP A 233 -17.67 16.26 -13.72
N VAL A 234 -16.63 15.63 -14.27
CA VAL A 234 -15.65 14.83 -13.56
C VAL A 234 -14.24 15.27 -13.98
N LEU A 235 -13.39 15.54 -13.00
CA LEU A 235 -11.96 15.80 -13.16
C LEU A 235 -11.17 14.68 -12.49
N ILE A 236 -10.32 14.01 -13.24
CA ILE A 236 -9.42 12.96 -12.77
C ILE A 236 -7.98 13.47 -12.86
N VAL A 237 -7.26 13.34 -11.74
CA VAL A 237 -5.83 13.60 -11.66
C VAL A 237 -5.13 12.33 -11.17
N SER A 238 -4.37 11.68 -12.05
CA SER A 238 -3.55 10.54 -11.69
C SER A 238 -2.07 10.90 -11.74
N GLY A 239 -1.43 10.86 -10.58
CA GLY A 239 -0.01 11.12 -10.41
C GLY A 239 0.45 10.63 -9.04
N HIS A 240 1.76 10.66 -8.83
CA HIS A 240 2.33 10.43 -7.51
C HIS A 240 2.27 11.72 -6.65
N GLU A 241 2.91 11.72 -5.50
CA GLU A 241 2.90 12.79 -4.52
C GLU A 241 3.03 14.21 -5.13
N LYS A 242 4.08 14.46 -5.91
CA LYS A 242 4.35 15.80 -6.47
C LYS A 242 3.26 16.23 -7.45
N GLY A 243 2.80 15.34 -8.32
CA GLY A 243 1.73 15.64 -9.28
C GLY A 243 0.39 15.94 -8.58
N ALA A 244 0.05 15.15 -7.57
CA ALA A 244 -1.16 15.36 -6.76
C ALA A 244 -1.11 16.69 -5.98
N ALA A 245 0.01 17.02 -5.34
CA ALA A 245 0.20 18.27 -4.62
C ALA A 245 0.11 19.49 -5.56
N THR A 246 0.77 19.42 -6.72
CA THR A 246 0.69 20.48 -7.76
C THR A 246 -0.77 20.69 -8.20
N ALA A 247 -1.47 19.61 -8.48
CA ALA A 247 -2.88 19.69 -8.90
C ALA A 247 -3.75 20.30 -7.80
N ALA A 248 -3.64 19.85 -6.55
CA ALA A 248 -4.43 20.38 -5.43
C ALA A 248 -4.18 21.88 -5.24
N ARG A 249 -2.91 22.31 -5.25
CA ARG A 249 -2.53 23.72 -5.15
C ARG A 249 -3.14 24.55 -6.27
N GLN A 250 -2.93 24.16 -7.54
CA GLN A 250 -3.37 24.97 -8.67
C GLN A 250 -4.88 24.95 -8.85
N MET A 251 -5.57 23.85 -8.49
CA MET A 251 -7.03 23.84 -8.43
C MET A 251 -7.55 24.84 -7.39
N GLY A 252 -6.88 24.98 -6.25
CA GLY A 252 -7.18 25.99 -5.23
C GLY A 252 -6.96 27.42 -5.74
N ASP A 253 -5.77 27.70 -6.27
CA ASP A 253 -5.37 29.02 -6.80
C ASP A 253 -6.34 29.50 -7.89
N MET A 254 -6.75 28.60 -8.78
CA MET A 254 -7.66 28.87 -9.89
C MET A 254 -9.15 28.77 -9.53
N ARG A 255 -9.49 28.40 -8.30
CA ARG A 255 -10.87 28.16 -7.81
C ARG A 255 -11.65 27.24 -8.77
N VAL A 256 -11.09 26.04 -9.02
CA VAL A 256 -11.68 25.09 -9.98
C VAL A 256 -12.92 24.44 -9.37
N GLN A 257 -14.07 24.73 -9.98
CA GLN A 257 -15.37 24.17 -9.60
C GLN A 257 -15.76 23.05 -10.57
N VAL A 258 -15.62 21.78 -10.11
CA VAL A 258 -16.06 20.58 -10.84
C VAL A 258 -16.82 19.71 -9.84
N PRO A 259 -18.04 19.19 -10.21
CA PRO A 259 -18.89 18.42 -9.30
C PRO A 259 -18.20 17.21 -8.67
N ILE A 260 -17.33 16.53 -9.41
CA ILE A 260 -16.55 15.37 -8.94
C ILE A 260 -15.07 15.60 -9.30
N ILE A 261 -14.20 15.63 -8.31
CA ILE A 261 -12.74 15.66 -8.51
C ILE A 261 -12.14 14.45 -7.81
N ALA A 262 -11.37 13.66 -8.55
CA ALA A 262 -10.63 12.54 -8.00
C ALA A 262 -9.12 12.71 -8.20
N VAL A 263 -8.35 12.46 -7.15
CA VAL A 263 -6.89 12.59 -7.13
C VAL A 263 -6.30 11.32 -6.52
N THR A 264 -5.29 10.73 -7.16
CA THR A 264 -4.51 9.64 -6.56
C THR A 264 -3.48 10.16 -5.57
N HIS A 265 -3.05 9.33 -4.60
CA HIS A 265 -1.99 9.65 -3.61
C HIS A 265 -2.27 10.88 -2.72
N CYS A 266 -3.53 11.10 -2.36
CA CYS A 266 -3.95 12.24 -1.55
C CYS A 266 -3.20 12.37 -0.22
N GLU A 267 -3.00 11.24 0.50
CA GLU A 267 -2.37 11.24 1.83
C GLU A 267 -0.90 11.60 1.77
N SER A 268 -0.15 10.95 0.87
CA SER A 268 1.28 11.24 0.71
C SER A 268 1.55 12.63 0.16
N ALA A 269 0.63 13.15 -0.67
CA ALA A 269 0.67 14.53 -1.14
C ALA A 269 0.22 15.56 -0.09
N LYS A 270 -0.22 15.11 1.09
CA LYS A 270 -0.66 15.96 2.21
C LYS A 270 -1.71 17.00 1.83
N ILE A 271 -2.59 16.67 0.85
CA ILE A 271 -3.50 17.67 0.28
C ILE A 271 -4.49 18.24 1.30
N VAL A 272 -4.85 17.48 2.34
CA VAL A 272 -5.74 17.94 3.42
C VAL A 272 -5.06 18.98 4.29
N SER A 273 -3.81 18.75 4.71
CA SER A 273 -3.08 19.69 5.58
C SER A 273 -2.64 20.95 4.84
N ASP A 274 -2.16 20.78 3.61
CA ASP A 274 -1.51 21.86 2.88
C ASP A 274 -2.50 22.70 2.05
N PHE A 275 -3.60 22.06 1.61
CA PHE A 275 -4.64 22.69 0.79
C PHE A 275 -6.07 22.40 1.29
N PRO A 276 -6.40 22.68 2.57
CA PRO A 276 -7.63 22.20 3.22
C PRO A 276 -8.90 22.65 2.48
N LYS A 277 -8.96 23.90 2.00
CA LYS A 277 -10.12 24.40 1.27
C LYS A 277 -10.26 23.79 -0.13
N ALA A 278 -9.13 23.63 -0.83
CA ALA A 278 -9.11 23.10 -2.18
C ALA A 278 -9.40 21.58 -2.20
N SER A 279 -8.98 20.86 -1.16
CA SER A 279 -9.15 19.40 -1.07
C SER A 279 -10.53 18.97 -0.59
N GLU A 280 -11.31 19.85 0.05
CA GLU A 280 -12.64 19.51 0.55
C GLU A 280 -13.54 18.95 -0.55
N GLY A 281 -14.17 17.82 -0.30
CA GLY A 281 -15.02 17.10 -1.24
C GLY A 281 -14.27 16.34 -2.35
N MET A 282 -12.93 16.35 -2.40
CA MET A 282 -12.18 15.54 -3.36
C MET A 282 -12.27 14.05 -3.03
N ILE A 283 -12.31 13.23 -4.08
CA ILE A 283 -12.32 11.77 -4.00
C ILE A 283 -10.89 11.25 -4.08
N CYS A 284 -10.56 10.32 -3.18
CA CYS A 284 -9.24 9.70 -3.06
C CYS A 284 -9.40 8.18 -3.08
N PRO A 285 -8.96 7.48 -4.15
CA PRO A 285 -8.97 6.03 -4.15
C PRO A 285 -7.98 5.49 -3.12
N THR A 286 -8.35 4.42 -2.44
CA THR A 286 -7.48 3.74 -1.48
C THR A 286 -7.69 2.24 -1.50
N GLN A 287 -6.65 1.49 -1.12
CA GLN A 287 -6.70 0.05 -0.96
C GLN A 287 -6.85 -0.38 0.50
N TRP A 288 -6.73 0.57 1.42
CA TRP A 288 -6.89 0.35 2.84
C TRP A 288 -7.41 1.61 3.54
N ASP A 289 -8.24 1.39 4.53
CA ASP A 289 -8.75 2.40 5.44
C ASP A 289 -8.99 1.75 6.80
N GLU A 290 -8.79 2.46 7.89
CA GLU A 290 -8.96 1.96 9.25
C GLU A 290 -10.39 1.52 9.57
N THR A 291 -11.37 1.96 8.80
CA THR A 291 -12.78 1.57 8.96
C THR A 291 -13.16 0.26 8.25
N MET A 292 -12.23 -0.31 7.46
CA MET A 292 -12.47 -1.58 6.77
C MET A 292 -12.64 -2.74 7.74
N LYS A 293 -13.61 -3.62 7.43
CA LYS A 293 -13.90 -4.83 8.23
C LYS A 293 -12.92 -5.97 7.89
N ALA A 294 -11.65 -5.75 8.14
CA ALA A 294 -10.58 -6.70 7.89
C ALA A 294 -9.76 -6.91 9.16
N SER A 295 -9.29 -8.13 9.41
CA SER A 295 -8.52 -8.45 10.62
C SER A 295 -7.62 -9.66 10.43
N ASP A 296 -6.56 -9.74 11.25
CA ASP A 296 -5.69 -10.91 11.40
C ASP A 296 -5.25 -11.12 12.85
N LYS A 297 -4.42 -12.15 13.07
CA LYS A 297 -3.93 -12.49 14.42
C LYS A 297 -2.78 -11.60 14.89
N THR A 298 -2.05 -10.94 13.98
CA THR A 298 -0.87 -10.14 14.29
C THR A 298 -1.25 -8.74 14.76
N PHE A 299 -2.15 -8.08 14.02
CA PHE A 299 -2.53 -6.70 14.26
C PHE A 299 -3.98 -6.52 14.72
N GLY A 300 -4.79 -7.58 14.77
CA GLY A 300 -6.21 -7.43 15.02
C GLY A 300 -6.95 -6.84 13.81
N THR A 301 -7.81 -5.86 14.04
CA THR A 301 -8.58 -5.16 13.01
C THR A 301 -7.74 -4.09 12.29
N ALA A 302 -8.25 -3.55 11.17
CA ALA A 302 -7.64 -2.40 10.50
C ALA A 302 -7.54 -1.18 11.45
N MET A 303 -8.52 -0.98 12.33
CA MET A 303 -8.50 0.07 13.36
C MET A 303 -7.43 -0.19 14.43
N ASP A 304 -7.25 -1.46 14.87
CA ASP A 304 -6.21 -1.81 15.84
C ASP A 304 -4.82 -1.52 15.26
N PHE A 305 -4.58 -1.92 14.00
CA PHE A 305 -3.34 -1.57 13.29
C PHE A 305 -3.11 -0.05 13.25
N ASN A 306 -4.14 0.73 12.87
CA ASN A 306 -4.06 2.20 12.81
C ASN A 306 -3.65 2.79 14.16
N ASN A 307 -4.27 2.30 15.25
CA ASN A 307 -4.03 2.81 16.60
C ASN A 307 -2.63 2.42 17.11
N GLU A 308 -2.22 1.15 16.91
CA GLU A 308 -0.87 0.68 17.29
C GLU A 308 0.21 1.43 16.50
N PHE A 309 0.02 1.63 15.19
CA PHE A 309 0.97 2.36 14.37
C PHE A 309 1.10 3.82 14.81
N LYS A 310 -0.02 4.54 15.01
CA LYS A 310 0.01 5.92 15.50
C LYS A 310 0.65 6.07 16.89
N ALA A 311 0.50 5.08 17.75
CA ALA A 311 1.16 5.06 19.05
C ALA A 311 2.69 4.94 18.92
N ALA A 312 3.16 4.17 17.91
CA ALA A 312 4.59 3.99 17.63
C ALA A 312 5.19 5.17 16.83
N TYR A 313 4.39 5.81 15.98
CA TYR A 313 4.79 6.91 15.08
C TYR A 313 3.79 8.09 15.21
N PRO A 314 3.88 8.89 16.28
CA PRO A 314 2.90 9.93 16.61
C PRO A 314 2.86 11.12 15.63
N GLU A 315 3.85 11.23 14.75
CA GLU A 315 3.89 12.21 13.67
C GLU A 315 2.84 11.95 12.58
N TYR A 316 2.35 10.71 12.43
CA TYR A 316 1.32 10.37 11.47
C TYR A 316 -0.07 10.75 11.98
N LYS A 317 -0.63 11.86 11.48
CA LYS A 317 -2.02 12.24 11.77
C LYS A 317 -3.02 11.31 11.09
N VAL A 318 -2.73 10.92 9.87
CA VAL A 318 -3.42 9.92 9.08
C VAL A 318 -2.41 8.84 8.71
N VAL A 319 -2.77 7.57 8.87
CA VAL A 319 -1.93 6.46 8.42
C VAL A 319 -2.17 6.25 6.93
N PRO A 320 -1.18 6.51 6.06
CA PRO A 320 -1.34 6.27 4.63
C PRO A 320 -1.49 4.77 4.34
N TYR A 321 -2.27 4.41 3.32
CA TYR A 321 -2.41 3.00 2.93
C TYR A 321 -1.07 2.35 2.56
N ASN A 322 -0.06 3.12 2.13
CA ASN A 322 1.30 2.65 1.89
C ASN A 322 1.92 1.99 3.12
N VAL A 323 1.72 2.55 4.31
CA VAL A 323 2.18 1.96 5.58
C VAL A 323 1.52 0.61 5.82
N ALA A 324 0.19 0.54 5.64
CA ALA A 324 -0.57 -0.69 5.88
C ALA A 324 -0.20 -1.81 4.91
N GLN A 325 -0.05 -1.49 3.62
CA GLN A 325 0.32 -2.49 2.61
C GLN A 325 1.77 -2.96 2.77
N ALA A 326 2.70 -2.07 3.14
CA ALA A 326 4.07 -2.45 3.48
C ALA A 326 4.10 -3.41 4.68
N ALA A 327 3.37 -3.10 5.75
CA ALA A 327 3.27 -4.00 6.90
C ALA A 327 2.69 -5.38 6.51
N ALA A 328 1.68 -5.41 5.64
CA ALA A 328 1.09 -6.66 5.15
C ALA A 328 2.08 -7.52 4.35
N ALA A 329 3.07 -6.94 3.68
CA ALA A 329 4.11 -7.71 3.00
C ALA A 329 4.96 -8.55 3.97
N ILE A 330 5.21 -8.06 5.17
CA ILE A 330 5.93 -8.81 6.21
C ILE A 330 5.07 -9.97 6.74
N ILE A 331 3.74 -9.79 6.85
CA ILE A 331 2.81 -10.89 7.18
C ILE A 331 2.88 -11.98 6.11
N VAL A 332 2.93 -11.60 4.82
CA VAL A 332 3.05 -12.56 3.71
C VAL A 332 4.38 -13.33 3.79
N TRP A 333 5.49 -12.66 4.09
CA TRP A 333 6.75 -13.32 4.33
C TRP A 333 6.69 -14.31 5.51
N ARG A 334 6.13 -13.86 6.66
CA ARG A 334 5.93 -14.75 7.83
C ARG A 334 5.16 -16.01 7.47
N ASP A 335 4.04 -15.85 6.76
CA ASP A 335 3.21 -16.96 6.31
C ASP A 335 3.95 -17.89 5.34
N ALA A 336 4.68 -17.34 4.37
CA ALA A 336 5.43 -18.12 3.40
C ALA A 336 6.50 -18.98 4.06
N PHE A 337 7.28 -18.43 4.99
CA PHE A 337 8.29 -19.19 5.75
C PHE A 337 7.65 -20.25 6.65
N ASN A 338 6.54 -19.93 7.34
CA ASN A 338 5.81 -20.88 8.16
C ASN A 338 5.29 -22.07 7.35
N ARG A 339 4.84 -21.84 6.10
CA ARG A 339 4.37 -22.94 5.22
C ARG A 339 5.51 -23.68 4.52
N ALA A 340 6.58 -22.99 4.17
CA ALA A 340 7.75 -23.59 3.52
C ALA A 340 8.57 -24.46 4.46
N GLN A 341 8.58 -24.16 5.77
CA GLN A 341 9.46 -24.78 6.77
C GLN A 341 10.91 -24.89 6.28
N SER A 342 11.41 -23.85 5.60
CA SER A 342 12.71 -23.84 4.93
C SER A 342 13.19 -22.42 4.67
N LEU A 343 14.52 -22.24 4.59
CA LEU A 343 15.19 -21.04 4.07
C LEU A 343 15.59 -21.18 2.59
N ASP A 344 15.26 -22.29 1.95
CA ASP A 344 15.52 -22.50 0.52
C ASP A 344 14.62 -21.58 -0.32
N GLN A 345 15.21 -20.79 -1.23
CA GLN A 345 14.51 -19.78 -2.03
C GLN A 345 13.36 -20.39 -2.86
N GLU A 346 13.57 -21.58 -3.46
CA GLU A 346 12.54 -22.20 -4.31
C GLU A 346 11.37 -22.72 -3.48
N LYS A 347 11.63 -23.33 -2.32
CA LYS A 347 10.54 -23.77 -1.42
C LYS A 347 9.72 -22.59 -0.89
N VAL A 348 10.39 -21.48 -0.55
CA VAL A 348 9.72 -20.26 -0.09
C VAL A 348 8.96 -19.61 -1.24
N ARG A 349 9.55 -19.53 -2.45
CA ARG A 349 8.86 -19.06 -3.66
C ARG A 349 7.59 -19.90 -3.95
N GLU A 350 7.70 -21.22 -3.86
CA GLU A 350 6.55 -22.11 -4.04
C GLU A 350 5.47 -21.86 -2.99
N ALA A 351 5.85 -21.62 -1.74
CA ALA A 351 4.90 -21.21 -0.70
C ALA A 351 4.20 -19.89 -1.05
N LEU A 352 4.93 -18.90 -1.58
CA LEU A 352 4.34 -17.61 -2.01
C LEU A 352 3.28 -17.79 -3.11
N THR A 353 3.47 -18.70 -4.08
CA THR A 353 2.47 -18.95 -5.14
C THR A 353 1.13 -19.48 -4.61
N ARG A 354 1.11 -20.01 -3.39
CA ARG A 354 -0.07 -20.56 -2.73
C ARG A 354 -0.60 -19.67 -1.61
N THR A 355 -0.19 -18.38 -1.58
CA THR A 355 -0.67 -17.42 -0.58
C THR A 355 -2.17 -17.17 -0.76
N ASP A 356 -2.95 -17.42 0.30
CA ASP A 356 -4.38 -17.11 0.41
C ASP A 356 -4.65 -16.71 1.86
N LEU A 357 -4.57 -15.41 2.15
CA LEU A 357 -4.59 -14.85 3.50
C LEU A 357 -5.73 -13.85 3.67
N LYS A 358 -6.27 -13.81 4.88
CA LYS A 358 -7.06 -12.67 5.37
C LYS A 358 -6.22 -11.91 6.38
N THR A 359 -6.00 -10.62 6.12
CA THR A 359 -5.16 -9.76 6.96
C THR A 359 -5.92 -8.49 7.34
N PHE A 360 -5.40 -7.72 8.30
CA PHE A 360 -5.93 -6.39 8.61
C PHE A 360 -5.96 -5.46 7.38
N TYR A 361 -5.11 -5.73 6.39
CA TYR A 361 -5.07 -5.01 5.11
C TYR A 361 -6.18 -5.48 4.14
N GLY A 362 -6.76 -6.64 4.37
CA GLY A 362 -7.75 -7.30 3.53
C GLY A 362 -7.27 -8.64 3.00
N GLY A 363 -7.94 -9.13 1.95
CA GLY A 363 -7.59 -10.39 1.31
C GLY A 363 -6.32 -10.29 0.46
N ILE A 364 -5.43 -11.29 0.60
CA ILE A 364 -4.23 -11.44 -0.23
C ILE A 364 -4.25 -12.84 -0.81
N LYS A 365 -4.58 -12.95 -2.08
CA LYS A 365 -4.60 -14.23 -2.81
C LYS A 365 -3.81 -14.11 -4.09
N ILE A 366 -2.65 -14.76 -4.10
CA ILE A 366 -1.74 -14.69 -5.24
C ILE A 366 -2.27 -15.55 -6.40
N ALA A 367 -2.41 -14.92 -7.56
CA ALA A 367 -2.76 -15.57 -8.82
C ALA A 367 -1.52 -16.18 -9.51
N PRO A 368 -1.70 -17.03 -10.54
CA PRO A 368 -0.59 -17.66 -11.26
C PRO A 368 0.41 -16.68 -11.90
N ASP A 369 -0.01 -15.46 -12.21
CA ASP A 369 0.85 -14.37 -12.72
C ASP A 369 1.55 -13.57 -11.63
N GLY A 370 1.37 -13.93 -10.36
CA GLY A 370 1.95 -13.25 -9.20
C GLY A 370 1.15 -12.03 -8.71
N SER A 371 0.03 -11.67 -9.35
CA SER A 371 -0.83 -10.56 -8.92
C SER A 371 -1.81 -10.95 -7.81
N ASN A 372 -2.49 -9.95 -7.21
CA ASN A 372 -3.62 -10.13 -6.29
C ASN A 372 -4.92 -9.58 -6.91
N PRO A 373 -5.59 -10.33 -7.80
CA PRO A 373 -6.77 -9.83 -8.52
C PRO A 373 -7.99 -9.63 -7.62
N GLY A 374 -8.03 -10.26 -6.45
CA GLY A 374 -9.14 -10.16 -5.50
C GLY A 374 -9.07 -8.94 -4.57
N LYS A 375 -8.04 -8.12 -4.67
CA LYS A 375 -7.93 -6.90 -3.85
C LYS A 375 -8.81 -5.80 -4.44
N ASP A 376 -9.68 -5.25 -3.60
CA ASP A 376 -10.57 -4.16 -3.96
C ASP A 376 -9.96 -2.80 -3.66
N VAL A 377 -10.46 -1.79 -4.38
CA VAL A 377 -10.18 -0.37 -4.17
C VAL A 377 -11.49 0.30 -3.78
N VAL A 378 -11.45 1.11 -2.72
CA VAL A 378 -12.58 1.92 -2.28
C VAL A 378 -12.29 3.40 -2.53
N LEU A 379 -13.36 4.20 -2.61
CA LEU A 379 -13.22 5.64 -2.74
C LEU A 379 -13.51 6.32 -1.40
N ARG A 380 -12.59 7.18 -0.99
CA ARG A 380 -12.81 8.07 0.14
C ARG A 380 -13.07 9.48 -0.36
N GLN A 381 -13.94 10.20 0.32
CA GLN A 381 -14.11 11.63 0.13
C GLN A 381 -13.53 12.38 1.30
N ILE A 382 -12.91 13.52 1.05
CA ILE A 382 -12.46 14.44 2.09
C ILE A 382 -13.68 15.24 2.53
N GLN A 383 -14.10 15.05 3.80
CA GLN A 383 -15.26 15.70 4.42
C GLN A 383 -14.87 16.25 5.79
N GLY A 384 -14.92 17.57 5.94
CA GLY A 384 -14.48 18.24 7.15
C GLY A 384 -13.00 18.01 7.46
N GLY A 385 -12.17 17.93 6.42
CA GLY A 385 -10.73 17.68 6.54
C GLY A 385 -10.36 16.24 6.92
N GLN A 386 -11.28 15.27 6.80
CA GLN A 386 -11.05 13.87 7.09
C GLN A 386 -11.35 13.00 5.87
N TYR A 387 -10.59 11.91 5.70
CA TYR A 387 -10.87 10.90 4.70
C TYR A 387 -12.00 9.99 5.19
N LYS A 388 -13.09 9.86 4.43
CA LYS A 388 -14.21 8.98 4.76
C LYS A 388 -14.54 8.08 3.58
N VAL A 389 -14.63 6.78 3.79
CA VAL A 389 -15.07 5.83 2.76
C VAL A 389 -16.52 6.15 2.38
N VAL A 390 -16.75 6.42 1.10
CA VAL A 390 -18.07 6.79 0.55
C VAL A 390 -18.54 5.87 -0.56
N TRP A 391 -17.65 5.01 -1.10
CA TRP A 391 -17.98 4.11 -2.20
C TRP A 391 -17.09 2.86 -2.21
N PRO A 392 -17.62 1.67 -2.56
CA PRO A 392 -19.03 1.39 -2.85
C PRO A 392 -19.95 1.53 -1.61
N GLU A 393 -21.26 1.69 -1.84
CA GLU A 393 -22.25 2.03 -0.79
C GLU A 393 -22.34 0.98 0.33
N ASP A 394 -22.12 -0.31 0.02
CA ASP A 394 -22.20 -1.42 0.96
C ASP A 394 -21.07 -1.46 2.00
N VAL A 395 -19.96 -0.77 1.72
CA VAL A 395 -18.82 -0.63 2.64
C VAL A 395 -18.57 0.82 3.07
N ALA A 396 -19.43 1.75 2.64
CA ALA A 396 -19.30 3.16 2.96
C ALA A 396 -19.44 3.43 4.47
N ALA A 397 -18.55 4.27 5.00
CA ALA A 397 -18.58 4.78 6.37
C ALA A 397 -19.28 6.13 6.48
N ALA A 398 -19.50 6.82 5.35
CA ALA A 398 -20.20 8.10 5.26
C ALA A 398 -20.97 8.21 3.93
N GLN A 399 -21.93 9.11 3.89
CA GLN A 399 -22.64 9.45 2.65
C GLN A 399 -21.74 10.31 1.76
N LEU A 400 -21.82 10.08 0.45
CA LEU A 400 -21.16 10.91 -0.54
C LEU A 400 -21.82 12.31 -0.58
N GLU A 401 -21.01 13.35 -0.45
CA GLU A 401 -21.42 14.73 -0.68
C GLU A 401 -21.29 15.06 -2.18
N TYR A 402 -22.43 15.25 -2.84
CA TYR A 402 -22.51 15.54 -4.28
C TYR A 402 -23.61 16.58 -4.57
N PRO A 403 -23.34 17.59 -5.43
CA PRO A 403 -22.03 17.92 -5.99
C PRO A 403 -21.06 18.40 -4.90
N ARG A 404 -19.75 18.28 -5.19
CA ARG A 404 -18.70 18.76 -4.30
C ARG A 404 -18.90 20.24 -3.94
N SER A 405 -18.86 20.55 -2.65
CA SER A 405 -18.93 21.92 -2.14
C SER A 405 -17.53 22.42 -1.74
N ALA A 406 -16.73 22.86 -2.72
CA ALA A 406 -15.46 23.50 -2.39
C ALA A 406 -15.70 24.94 -1.89
N GLN A 407 -15.17 25.27 -0.74
CA GLN A 407 -15.15 26.64 -0.21
C GLN A 407 -13.80 27.28 -0.52
N TYR A 408 -13.73 28.14 -1.54
CA TYR A 408 -12.51 28.86 -1.89
C TYR A 408 -12.45 30.24 -1.24
#